data_529da716dc948501cb62dbba6b6b8ff7
#
_entry.id   529da716dc948501cb62dbba6b6b8ff7
#
_cell.length_a   1.000
_cell.length_b   1.000
_cell.length_c   1.000
_cell.angle_alpha   90.00
_cell.angle_beta   90.00
_cell.angle_gamma   90.00
#
_symmetry.space_group_name_H-M   'P 1'
#
loop_
_entity.id
_entity.type
_entity.pdbx_description
1 polymer ?
#
loop_
_entity_poly.entity_id
_entity_poly.type
_entity_poly.pdbx_seq_one_letter_code
_entity_poly.pdbx_strand_id
1 'polypeptide(L)'
;MSNRYHNRRKGAVLVLMVIMLPVALLLCAFAVNLAYMELNRTELYSAADAAARASGREFTVTRSKSLATARGKAMAELNDIAGEPMTLANSDFVFGTGSRPTLNKYSFTPGGRNPNAVEVTARRVAGAPDGPIALLMPNLLGVSSFQAQRSSVSTQVEVDIALVIDRSGSMAYGVGEVAAFPPAPASAPRGWVFCDPAPPNSRWLDVVAAVDVFLQELATSPSNELVSLSSYNDVSITDHDLTSDYDLIRRALVPYTNSFCAGGTNIGGGINEGASSLVLSPNARPNAVKVIVLLTDGIHNTGYNPKTAANAAVTGGVVIHTITFSDEADQPLMQSVASLGGGKHFHATSAKDLIAIFQEIAKQLPTLLTR
;
A
#
# COMPACT_ATOMS: atom_id res chain seq x y z
N MET A 1 -8.94 80.62 47.80
CA MET A 1 -7.66 79.92 47.54
C MET A 1 -7.91 78.86 46.52
N SER A 2 -7.63 79.12 45.40
CA SER A 2 -6.96 78.93 44.17
C SER A 2 -6.77 77.48 43.72
N ASN A 3 -7.51 77.16 42.68
CA ASN A 3 -7.52 75.98 41.84
C ASN A 3 -6.35 76.02 40.82
N ARG A 4 -5.19 75.39 41.12
CA ARG A 4 -4.01 75.35 40.21
C ARG A 4 -3.36 73.99 40.06
N TYR A 5 -4.12 72.91 39.94
CA TYR A 5 -3.51 71.59 39.78
C TYR A 5 -4.08 70.77 38.58
N HIS A 6 -4.54 71.44 37.52
CA HIS A 6 -5.18 70.65 36.41
C HIS A 6 -4.48 70.67 35.03
N ASN A 7 -3.29 71.27 34.85
CA ASN A 7 -2.71 71.47 33.51
C ASN A 7 -1.36 70.73 33.26
N ARG A 8 -0.87 69.89 34.17
CA ARG A 8 0.40 69.11 33.94
C ARG A 8 0.23 67.75 33.32
N ARG A 9 -0.99 67.20 33.14
CA ARG A 9 -1.18 65.81 32.65
C ARG A 9 -1.32 65.67 31.14
N LYS A 10 -1.61 66.71 30.40
CA LYS A 10 -1.84 66.67 28.95
C LYS A 10 -0.57 66.43 28.12
N GLY A 11 0.60 66.88 28.57
CA GLY A 11 1.87 66.66 27.89
C GLY A 11 2.44 65.22 28.03
N ALA A 12 2.19 64.59 29.20
CA ALA A 12 2.71 63.21 29.46
C ALA A 12 2.07 62.15 28.61
N VAL A 13 0.79 62.30 28.27
CA VAL A 13 0.05 61.37 27.39
C VAL A 13 0.59 61.45 25.97
N LEU A 14 0.92 62.61 25.45
CA LEU A 14 1.43 62.81 24.10
C LEU A 14 2.84 62.20 23.97
N VAL A 15 3.71 62.39 24.98
CA VAL A 15 5.03 61.75 25.02
C VAL A 15 4.92 60.21 25.10
N LEU A 16 3.95 59.71 25.89
CA LEU A 16 3.70 58.26 25.97
C LEU A 16 3.24 57.72 24.63
N MET A 17 2.33 58.40 23.90
CA MET A 17 1.87 58.01 22.55
C MET A 17 3.01 58.02 21.55
N VAL A 18 3.89 59.02 21.56
CA VAL A 18 5.04 59.10 20.64
C VAL A 18 6.02 57.93 20.84
N ILE A 19 6.16 57.41 22.05
CA ILE A 19 7.02 56.24 22.32
C ILE A 19 6.27 54.92 22.02
N MET A 20 5.00 54.85 22.41
CA MET A 20 4.23 53.60 22.27
C MET A 20 3.86 53.27 20.81
N LEU A 21 3.62 54.28 19.96
CA LEU A 21 3.25 54.09 18.56
C LEU A 21 4.35 53.37 17.75
N PRO A 22 5.63 53.78 17.76
CA PRO A 22 6.72 53.05 17.11
C PRO A 22 6.88 51.61 17.63
N VAL A 23 6.76 51.41 18.95
CA VAL A 23 6.83 50.05 19.53
C VAL A 23 5.69 49.19 19.05
N ALA A 24 4.46 49.70 19.00
CA ALA A 24 3.31 48.97 18.47
C ALA A 24 3.50 48.65 16.97
N LEU A 25 4.01 49.57 16.15
CA LEU A 25 4.29 49.34 14.75
C LEU A 25 5.39 48.28 14.56
N LEU A 26 6.44 48.29 15.37
CA LEU A 26 7.49 47.26 15.36
C LEU A 26 6.92 45.88 15.68
N LEU A 27 6.07 45.77 16.70
CA LEU A 27 5.42 44.51 17.06
C LEU A 27 4.48 44.00 15.96
N CYS A 28 3.69 44.91 15.36
CA CYS A 28 2.83 44.54 14.22
C CYS A 28 3.64 44.03 13.01
N ALA A 29 4.73 44.71 12.68
CA ALA A 29 5.58 44.33 11.57
C ALA A 29 6.31 43.00 11.84
N PHE A 30 6.72 42.75 13.09
CA PHE A 30 7.26 41.46 13.49
C PHE A 30 6.22 40.33 13.35
N ALA A 31 4.98 40.56 13.82
CA ALA A 31 3.90 39.59 13.70
C ALA A 31 3.55 39.27 12.25
N VAL A 32 3.52 40.29 11.37
CA VAL A 32 3.27 40.11 9.92
C VAL A 32 4.40 39.30 9.26
N ASN A 33 5.67 39.63 9.54
CA ASN A 33 6.79 38.84 9.00
C ASN A 33 6.78 37.42 9.51
N LEU A 34 6.44 37.17 10.78
CA LEU A 34 6.36 35.82 11.33
C LEU A 34 5.25 35.01 10.65
N ALA A 35 4.05 35.60 10.48
CA ALA A 35 2.95 34.96 9.76
C ALA A 35 3.33 34.63 8.32
N TYR A 36 4.01 35.54 7.63
CA TYR A 36 4.50 35.35 6.27
C TYR A 36 5.55 34.23 6.17
N MET A 37 6.45 34.13 7.15
CA MET A 37 7.42 33.04 7.23
C MET A 37 6.73 31.66 7.38
N GLU A 38 5.69 31.57 8.22
CA GLU A 38 4.97 30.31 8.42
C GLU A 38 4.13 29.94 7.18
N LEU A 39 3.54 30.93 6.51
CA LEU A 39 2.87 30.70 5.21
C LEU A 39 3.84 30.07 4.21
N ASN A 40 4.98 30.68 3.97
CA ASN A 40 5.97 30.20 3.01
C ASN A 40 6.55 28.81 3.41
N ARG A 41 6.66 28.52 4.72
CA ARG A 41 7.04 27.18 5.17
C ARG A 41 5.98 26.12 4.82
N THR A 42 4.72 26.50 4.86
CA THR A 42 3.60 25.62 4.46
C THR A 42 3.58 25.43 2.96
N GLU A 43 3.81 26.50 2.18
CA GLU A 43 3.92 26.42 0.71
C GLU A 43 5.10 25.51 0.31
N LEU A 44 6.28 25.66 0.94
CA LEU A 44 7.43 24.78 0.73
C LEU A 44 7.12 23.31 1.02
N TYR A 45 6.38 23.04 2.09
CA TYR A 45 5.97 21.68 2.42
C TYR A 45 5.05 21.12 1.34
N SER A 46 4.05 21.91 0.89
CA SER A 46 3.13 21.52 -0.16
C SER A 46 3.84 21.24 -1.49
N ALA A 47 4.79 22.10 -1.87
CA ALA A 47 5.60 21.92 -3.08
C ALA A 47 6.48 20.65 -2.99
N ALA A 48 7.14 20.42 -1.85
CA ALA A 48 7.93 19.22 -1.62
C ALA A 48 7.08 17.95 -1.67
N ASP A 49 5.88 17.97 -1.07
CA ASP A 49 4.96 16.83 -1.06
C ASP A 49 4.40 16.53 -2.45
N ALA A 50 3.98 17.56 -3.19
CA ALA A 50 3.51 17.42 -4.57
C ALA A 50 4.61 16.85 -5.48
N ALA A 51 5.83 17.38 -5.38
CA ALA A 51 6.98 16.91 -6.14
C ALA A 51 7.38 15.48 -5.78
N ALA A 52 7.38 15.13 -4.48
CA ALA A 52 7.69 13.78 -4.01
C ALA A 52 6.66 12.75 -4.53
N ARG A 53 5.37 13.06 -4.44
CA ARG A 53 4.29 12.19 -4.95
C ARG A 53 4.38 12.00 -6.47
N ALA A 54 4.60 13.08 -7.23
CA ALA A 54 4.74 13.00 -8.68
C ALA A 54 5.97 12.17 -9.08
N SER A 55 7.09 12.41 -8.40
CA SER A 55 8.34 11.67 -8.58
C SER A 55 8.20 10.20 -8.22
N GLY A 56 7.58 9.91 -7.06
CA GLY A 56 7.34 8.55 -6.59
C GLY A 56 6.45 7.76 -7.56
N ARG A 57 5.36 8.36 -8.05
CA ARG A 57 4.47 7.73 -9.03
C ARG A 57 5.19 7.44 -10.35
N GLU A 58 5.95 8.39 -10.88
CA GLU A 58 6.73 8.18 -12.10
C GLU A 58 7.79 7.10 -11.92
N PHE A 59 8.46 7.08 -10.76
CA PHE A 59 9.44 6.06 -10.42
C PHE A 59 8.83 4.67 -10.31
N THR A 60 7.59 4.57 -9.81
CA THR A 60 6.84 3.30 -9.75
C THR A 60 6.67 2.69 -11.13
N VAL A 61 6.24 3.52 -12.09
CA VAL A 61 5.91 3.06 -13.45
C VAL A 61 7.15 2.79 -14.29
N THR A 62 8.15 3.71 -14.24
CA THR A 62 9.26 3.69 -15.19
C THR A 62 10.53 3.07 -14.63
N ARG A 63 10.67 2.96 -13.31
CA ARG A 63 11.91 2.60 -12.59
C ARG A 63 13.11 3.51 -12.96
N SER A 64 12.85 4.61 -13.63
CA SER A 64 13.84 5.58 -14.06
C SER A 64 13.93 6.75 -13.10
N LYS A 65 15.08 6.89 -12.42
CA LYS A 65 15.37 8.04 -11.53
C LYS A 65 15.34 9.37 -12.28
N SER A 66 15.80 9.38 -13.54
CA SER A 66 15.85 10.61 -14.36
C SER A 66 14.44 11.09 -14.73
N LEU A 67 13.56 10.20 -15.18
CA LEU A 67 12.17 10.54 -15.50
C LEU A 67 11.41 10.98 -14.24
N ALA A 68 11.58 10.26 -13.15
CA ALA A 68 10.99 10.60 -11.85
C ALA A 68 11.42 11.99 -11.38
N THR A 69 12.72 12.32 -11.47
CA THR A 69 13.25 13.65 -11.13
C THR A 69 12.64 14.73 -12.03
N ALA A 70 12.59 14.49 -13.35
CA ALA A 70 11.99 15.44 -14.29
C ALA A 70 10.50 15.70 -13.98
N ARG A 71 9.75 14.63 -13.66
CA ARG A 71 8.33 14.75 -13.28
C ARG A 71 8.13 15.51 -11.97
N GLY A 72 8.99 15.26 -10.97
CA GLY A 72 8.96 15.99 -9.70
C GLY A 72 9.25 17.48 -9.86
N LYS A 73 10.24 17.85 -10.70
CA LYS A 73 10.55 19.24 -11.02
C LYS A 73 9.36 19.95 -11.67
N ALA A 74 8.80 19.35 -12.71
CA ALA A 74 7.63 19.91 -13.39
C ALA A 74 6.43 20.11 -12.44
N MET A 75 6.28 19.25 -11.41
CA MET A 75 5.23 19.42 -10.41
C MET A 75 5.56 20.53 -9.40
N ALA A 76 6.84 20.70 -9.04
CA ALA A 76 7.27 21.79 -8.15
C ALA A 76 7.03 23.16 -8.80
N GLU A 77 7.30 23.30 -10.09
CA GLU A 77 7.09 24.55 -10.87
C GLU A 77 5.61 24.99 -10.91
N LEU A 78 4.67 24.10 -10.63
CA LEU A 78 3.24 24.42 -10.51
C LEU A 78 2.84 24.91 -9.11
N ASN A 79 3.78 24.98 -8.18
CA ASN A 79 3.56 25.42 -6.81
C ASN A 79 4.40 26.67 -6.53
N ASP A 80 3.73 27.78 -6.29
CA ASP A 80 4.37 29.05 -5.99
C ASP A 80 4.82 29.12 -4.54
N ILE A 81 6.01 29.69 -4.32
CA ILE A 81 6.56 30.01 -3.01
C ILE A 81 6.83 31.51 -2.99
N ALA A 82 6.15 32.23 -2.12
CA ALA A 82 6.22 33.70 -2.08
C ALA A 82 5.81 34.37 -3.41
N GLY A 83 4.92 33.74 -4.18
CA GLY A 83 4.43 34.22 -5.48
C GLY A 83 5.33 33.91 -6.68
N GLU A 84 6.37 33.07 -6.49
CA GLU A 84 7.28 32.63 -7.56
C GLU A 84 7.27 31.11 -7.67
N PRO A 85 7.26 30.52 -8.90
CA PRO A 85 7.33 29.06 -9.11
C PRO A 85 8.55 28.45 -8.44
N MET A 86 8.37 27.27 -7.80
CA MET A 86 9.46 26.58 -7.11
C MET A 86 10.36 25.82 -8.08
N THR A 87 11.64 26.16 -8.10
CA THR A 87 12.68 25.47 -8.89
C THR A 87 13.46 24.48 -8.03
N LEU A 88 13.49 23.19 -8.43
CA LEU A 88 14.25 22.13 -7.76
C LEU A 88 15.52 21.75 -8.55
N ALA A 89 16.64 21.59 -7.86
CA ALA A 89 17.86 21.03 -8.41
C ALA A 89 17.78 19.48 -8.44
N ASN A 90 18.66 18.82 -9.22
CA ASN A 90 18.76 17.34 -9.20
C ASN A 90 19.16 16.82 -7.82
N SER A 91 19.98 17.55 -7.09
CA SER A 91 20.44 17.22 -5.74
C SER A 91 19.32 17.23 -4.68
N ASP A 92 18.15 17.80 -5.01
CA ASP A 92 17.00 17.86 -4.12
C ASP A 92 16.20 16.55 -4.11
N PHE A 93 16.54 15.60 -4.99
CA PHE A 93 15.92 14.29 -5.12
C PHE A 93 16.88 13.22 -4.61
N VAL A 94 16.51 12.56 -3.53
CA VAL A 94 17.27 11.43 -2.97
C VAL A 94 16.43 10.17 -3.08
N PHE A 95 16.88 9.21 -3.89
CA PHE A 95 16.22 7.91 -4.00
C PHE A 95 16.77 6.97 -2.94
N GLY A 96 15.90 6.20 -2.32
CA GLY A 96 16.25 5.34 -1.21
C GLY A 96 15.21 4.26 -0.94
N THR A 97 15.32 3.64 0.22
CA THR A 97 14.41 2.60 0.67
C THR A 97 13.51 3.14 1.78
N GLY A 98 12.21 3.13 1.52
CA GLY A 98 11.18 3.32 2.54
C GLY A 98 10.82 1.97 3.15
N SER A 99 10.90 1.85 4.45
CA SER A 99 10.50 0.66 5.20
C SER A 99 9.53 1.02 6.32
N ARG A 100 8.69 0.05 6.71
CA ARG A 100 7.74 0.19 7.82
C ARG A 100 8.12 -0.78 8.94
N PRO A 101 9.14 -0.46 9.76
CA PRO A 101 9.63 -1.36 10.80
C PRO A 101 8.61 -1.59 11.93
N THR A 102 7.63 -0.72 12.09
CA THR A 102 6.51 -0.86 13.03
C THR A 102 5.22 -0.34 12.41
N LEU A 103 4.07 -0.82 12.87
CA LEU A 103 2.74 -0.58 12.28
C LEU A 103 2.36 0.90 12.02
N ASN A 104 3.06 1.87 12.61
CA ASN A 104 2.66 3.28 12.57
C ASN A 104 3.75 4.26 12.11
N LYS A 105 4.94 3.81 11.67
CA LYS A 105 6.00 4.74 11.27
C LYS A 105 6.82 4.21 10.11
N TYR A 106 6.83 4.98 9.01
CA TYR A 106 7.77 4.74 7.92
C TYR A 106 9.13 5.35 8.25
N SER A 107 10.21 4.66 7.87
CA SER A 107 11.57 5.18 7.88
C SER A 107 12.10 5.23 6.46
N PHE A 108 12.86 6.27 6.14
CA PHE A 108 13.55 6.43 4.87
C PHE A 108 15.06 6.26 5.08
N THR A 109 15.67 5.42 4.25
CA THR A 109 17.12 5.24 4.20
C THR A 109 17.61 5.56 2.79
N PRO A 110 18.49 6.57 2.62
CA PRO A 110 19.04 6.93 1.31
C PRO A 110 19.80 5.79 0.66
N GLY A 111 19.68 5.64 -0.66
CA GLY A 111 20.40 4.65 -1.44
C GLY A 111 19.76 3.26 -1.40
N GLY A 112 20.60 2.22 -1.60
CA GLY A 112 20.14 0.82 -1.69
C GLY A 112 20.13 0.30 -3.14
N ARG A 113 20.18 -1.05 -3.28
CA ARG A 113 20.17 -1.71 -4.59
C ARG A 113 18.82 -1.58 -5.30
N ASN A 114 17.73 -1.63 -4.54
CA ASN A 114 16.36 -1.58 -5.04
C ASN A 114 15.60 -0.45 -4.33
N PRO A 115 15.77 0.80 -4.73
CA PRO A 115 15.04 1.91 -4.12
C PRO A 115 13.54 1.79 -4.44
N ASN A 116 12.71 2.06 -3.42
CA ASN A 116 11.25 2.11 -3.53
C ASN A 116 10.67 3.42 -3.00
N ALA A 117 11.52 4.40 -2.71
CA ALA A 117 11.13 5.69 -2.18
C ALA A 117 11.96 6.81 -2.76
N VAL A 118 11.39 8.01 -2.78
CA VAL A 118 12.08 9.24 -3.12
C VAL A 118 11.79 10.30 -2.06
N GLU A 119 12.84 10.90 -1.52
CA GLU A 119 12.78 12.11 -0.72
C GLU A 119 13.02 13.31 -1.62
N VAL A 120 12.15 14.30 -1.52
CA VAL A 120 12.30 15.58 -2.23
C VAL A 120 12.39 16.70 -1.21
N THR A 121 13.42 17.54 -1.33
CA THR A 121 13.65 18.68 -0.45
C THR A 121 13.47 19.99 -1.21
N ALA A 122 12.41 20.73 -0.92
CA ALA A 122 12.22 22.09 -1.39
C ALA A 122 13.05 23.05 -0.53
N ARG A 123 13.96 23.81 -1.15
CA ARG A 123 14.93 24.69 -0.46
C ARG A 123 14.87 26.11 -0.99
N ARG A 124 14.64 27.06 -0.08
CA ARG A 124 14.79 28.50 -0.31
C ARG A 124 15.90 29.00 0.63
N VAL A 125 17.15 28.64 0.27
CA VAL A 125 18.35 28.92 1.04
C VAL A 125 19.44 29.52 0.14
N ALA A 126 20.47 30.09 0.70
CA ALA A 126 21.63 30.56 -0.08
C ALA A 126 22.22 29.38 -0.87
N GLY A 127 22.45 29.58 -2.18
CA GLY A 127 22.96 28.57 -3.10
C GLY A 127 21.89 27.63 -3.70
N ALA A 128 20.64 27.72 -3.30
CA ALA A 128 19.53 27.09 -4.01
C ALA A 128 19.15 27.91 -5.27
N PRO A 129 18.50 27.30 -6.29
CA PRO A 129 18.15 28.00 -7.53
C PRO A 129 17.41 29.32 -7.30
N ASP A 130 16.41 29.32 -6.42
CA ASP A 130 15.56 30.50 -6.18
C ASP A 130 16.01 31.35 -4.97
N GLY A 131 17.10 30.94 -4.28
CA GLY A 131 17.66 31.69 -3.15
C GLY A 131 16.72 31.84 -1.93
N PRO A 132 17.12 32.68 -0.95
CA PRO A 132 16.32 33.00 0.24
C PRO A 132 15.05 33.79 -0.11
N ILE A 133 14.02 33.68 0.76
CA ILE A 133 12.74 34.40 0.62
C ILE A 133 12.88 35.80 1.21
N ALA A 134 12.54 36.86 0.44
CA ALA A 134 12.50 38.22 0.94
C ALA A 134 11.37 38.38 1.98
N LEU A 135 11.63 39.14 3.03
CA LEU A 135 10.60 39.49 4.03
C LEU A 135 9.66 40.57 3.45
N LEU A 136 8.39 40.55 3.83
CA LEU A 136 7.41 41.58 3.47
C LEU A 136 7.79 42.96 3.99
N MET A 137 8.32 43.00 5.23
CA MET A 137 8.83 44.22 5.86
C MET A 137 10.34 44.05 6.12
N PRO A 138 11.18 44.24 5.07
CA PRO A 138 12.63 44.07 5.20
C PRO A 138 13.23 45.17 6.06
N ASN A 139 14.42 44.87 6.61
CA ASN A 139 15.27 45.81 7.38
C ASN A 139 14.72 46.32 8.71
N LEU A 140 13.53 45.90 9.12
CA LEU A 140 12.94 46.35 10.39
C LEU A 140 13.71 45.86 11.60
N LEU A 141 14.39 44.69 11.50
CA LEU A 141 15.27 44.07 12.52
C LEU A 141 16.67 43.82 11.95
N GLY A 142 17.09 44.55 10.93
CA GLY A 142 18.38 44.35 10.26
C GLY A 142 18.46 43.11 9.39
N VAL A 143 17.30 42.45 9.10
CA VAL A 143 17.20 41.25 8.27
C VAL A 143 16.28 41.55 7.12
N SER A 144 16.71 41.21 5.88
CA SER A 144 15.94 41.43 4.64
C SER A 144 15.30 40.18 4.06
N SER A 145 15.79 39.01 4.45
CA SER A 145 15.30 37.72 3.94
C SER A 145 15.41 36.63 5.01
N PHE A 146 14.73 35.53 4.80
CA PHE A 146 14.86 34.32 5.62
C PHE A 146 15.11 33.08 4.76
N GLN A 147 15.62 32.03 5.37
CA GLN A 147 15.89 30.75 4.74
C GLN A 147 14.95 29.69 5.30
N ALA A 148 14.45 28.84 4.43
CA ALA A 148 13.60 27.72 4.82
C ALA A 148 13.82 26.53 3.88
N GLN A 149 13.64 25.33 4.42
CA GLN A 149 13.60 24.10 3.64
C GLN A 149 12.59 23.14 4.25
N ARG A 150 11.97 22.30 3.41
CA ARG A 150 11.04 21.25 3.79
C ARG A 150 11.26 20.04 2.91
N SER A 151 11.23 18.86 3.51
CA SER A 151 11.33 17.59 2.80
C SER A 151 10.03 16.82 2.91
N SER A 152 9.72 16.07 1.85
CA SER A 152 8.66 15.07 1.83
C SER A 152 9.19 13.78 1.21
N VAL A 153 8.72 12.64 1.69
CA VAL A 153 9.09 11.31 1.20
C VAL A 153 7.86 10.65 0.60
N SER A 154 7.97 10.23 -0.65
CA SER A 154 7.02 9.33 -1.28
C SER A 154 7.60 7.93 -1.32
N THR A 155 6.92 6.98 -0.68
CA THR A 155 7.31 5.57 -0.67
C THR A 155 6.33 4.77 -1.52
N GLN A 156 6.86 3.96 -2.43
CA GLN A 156 6.07 2.99 -3.18
C GLN A 156 5.72 1.84 -2.23
N VAL A 157 4.45 1.54 -2.12
CA VAL A 157 3.99 0.33 -1.46
C VAL A 157 4.07 -0.80 -2.49
N GLU A 158 5.02 -1.70 -2.33
CA GLU A 158 5.11 -2.95 -3.09
C GLU A 158 4.29 -4.01 -2.37
N VAL A 159 3.61 -4.87 -3.11
CA VAL A 159 2.78 -5.95 -2.56
C VAL A 159 3.21 -7.28 -3.16
N ASP A 160 3.61 -8.22 -2.30
CA ASP A 160 3.85 -9.62 -2.66
C ASP A 160 2.64 -10.43 -2.22
N ILE A 161 1.99 -11.12 -3.15
CA ILE A 161 0.73 -11.84 -2.95
C ILE A 161 0.97 -13.33 -3.12
N ALA A 162 0.59 -14.14 -2.13
CA ALA A 162 0.48 -15.58 -2.29
C ALA A 162 -1.00 -15.96 -2.48
N LEU A 163 -1.34 -16.46 -3.66
CA LEU A 163 -2.59 -17.15 -3.91
C LEU A 163 -2.45 -18.57 -3.34
N VAL A 164 -3.29 -18.91 -2.35
CA VAL A 164 -3.29 -20.21 -1.70
C VAL A 164 -4.63 -20.89 -2.00
N ILE A 165 -4.59 -21.89 -2.87
CA ILE A 165 -5.80 -22.46 -3.50
C ILE A 165 -6.01 -23.89 -3.01
N ASP A 166 -7.22 -24.17 -2.57
CA ASP A 166 -7.70 -25.50 -2.23
C ASP A 166 -7.86 -26.35 -3.52
N ARG A 167 -7.28 -27.53 -3.50
CA ARG A 167 -7.47 -28.57 -4.51
C ARG A 167 -7.91 -29.91 -3.90
N SER A 168 -8.58 -29.84 -2.74
CA SER A 168 -9.19 -31.01 -2.10
C SER A 168 -10.29 -31.64 -2.96
N GLY A 169 -10.70 -32.85 -2.62
CA GLY A 169 -11.66 -33.60 -3.40
C GLY A 169 -13.02 -32.91 -3.59
N SER A 170 -13.43 -32.06 -2.65
CA SER A 170 -14.66 -31.26 -2.73
C SER A 170 -14.69 -30.30 -3.92
N MET A 171 -13.54 -29.79 -4.31
CA MET A 171 -13.40 -28.86 -5.45
C MET A 171 -13.80 -29.47 -6.81
N ALA A 172 -13.93 -30.80 -6.93
CA ALA A 172 -14.44 -31.47 -8.13
C ALA A 172 -15.95 -31.31 -8.32
N TYR A 173 -16.69 -30.96 -7.27
CA TYR A 173 -18.16 -30.85 -7.29
C TYR A 173 -18.62 -29.46 -7.71
N GLY A 174 -19.87 -29.35 -8.16
CA GLY A 174 -20.52 -28.06 -8.43
C GLY A 174 -20.82 -27.31 -7.12
N VAL A 175 -21.02 -25.98 -7.22
CA VAL A 175 -21.23 -25.12 -6.04
C VAL A 175 -22.43 -25.53 -5.20
N GLY A 176 -23.51 -25.99 -5.84
CA GLY A 176 -24.74 -26.44 -5.18
C GLY A 176 -24.77 -27.93 -4.83
N GLU A 177 -23.68 -28.67 -5.04
CA GLU A 177 -23.60 -30.10 -4.74
C GLU A 177 -22.97 -30.36 -3.39
N VAL A 178 -23.42 -31.43 -2.74
CA VAL A 178 -22.75 -31.99 -1.52
C VAL A 178 -21.58 -32.85 -1.98
N ALA A 179 -20.39 -32.49 -1.52
CA ALA A 179 -19.15 -33.17 -1.91
C ALA A 179 -18.98 -34.48 -1.12
N ALA A 180 -19.49 -35.58 -1.64
CA ALA A 180 -19.38 -36.91 -1.07
C ALA A 180 -19.15 -37.96 -2.15
N PHE A 181 -17.95 -38.51 -2.25
CA PHE A 181 -17.64 -39.55 -3.23
C PHE A 181 -17.67 -40.96 -2.58
N PRO A 182 -18.33 -41.95 -3.20
CA PRO A 182 -19.31 -41.86 -4.27
C PRO A 182 -20.64 -41.25 -3.81
N PRO A 183 -21.44 -40.65 -4.71
CA PRO A 183 -21.32 -40.64 -6.17
C PRO A 183 -20.30 -39.64 -6.73
N ALA A 184 -19.92 -39.81 -8.01
CA ALA A 184 -19.17 -38.80 -8.73
C ALA A 184 -19.99 -37.50 -8.91
N PRO A 185 -19.32 -36.32 -9.12
CA PRO A 185 -20.03 -35.06 -9.41
C PRO A 185 -21.06 -35.22 -10.53
N ALA A 186 -22.21 -34.53 -10.40
CA ALA A 186 -23.31 -34.66 -11.35
C ALA A 186 -22.93 -34.26 -12.81
N SER A 187 -21.99 -33.33 -12.94
CA SER A 187 -21.44 -32.86 -14.20
C SER A 187 -20.33 -33.74 -14.77
N ALA A 188 -19.84 -34.72 -14.00
CA ALA A 188 -18.75 -35.58 -14.43
C ALA A 188 -19.15 -36.53 -15.55
N PRO A 189 -18.25 -36.81 -16.50
CA PRO A 189 -18.48 -37.85 -17.53
C PRO A 189 -18.73 -39.20 -16.89
N ARG A 190 -19.47 -40.08 -17.58
CA ARG A 190 -19.74 -41.44 -17.12
C ARG A 190 -18.42 -42.19 -16.89
N GLY A 191 -18.27 -42.75 -15.70
CA GLY A 191 -17.08 -43.50 -15.31
C GLY A 191 -15.91 -42.62 -14.83
N TRP A 192 -16.14 -41.32 -14.62
CA TRP A 192 -15.15 -40.41 -14.06
C TRP A 192 -14.69 -40.89 -12.69
N VAL A 193 -13.41 -40.78 -12.47
CA VAL A 193 -12.76 -41.01 -11.16
C VAL A 193 -11.75 -39.90 -10.87
N PHE A 194 -11.36 -39.76 -9.63
CA PHE A 194 -10.29 -38.80 -9.30
C PHE A 194 -8.99 -39.12 -10.06
N CYS A 195 -8.28 -38.09 -10.44
CA CYS A 195 -7.16 -38.01 -11.35
C CYS A 195 -7.55 -37.99 -12.84
N ASP A 196 -8.83 -38.08 -13.16
CA ASP A 196 -9.32 -37.64 -14.50
C ASP A 196 -9.34 -36.09 -14.56
N PRO A 197 -9.56 -35.48 -15.73
CA PRO A 197 -9.75 -34.04 -15.86
C PRO A 197 -10.88 -33.54 -14.94
N ALA A 198 -10.71 -32.31 -14.44
CA ALA A 198 -11.70 -31.68 -13.59
C ALA A 198 -13.09 -31.66 -14.27
N PRO A 199 -14.19 -32.06 -13.58
CA PRO A 199 -15.52 -32.11 -14.18
C PRO A 199 -15.98 -30.72 -14.64
N PRO A 200 -16.78 -30.61 -15.72
CA PRO A 200 -17.43 -29.37 -16.10
C PRO A 200 -18.23 -28.77 -14.95
N ASN A 201 -18.26 -27.42 -14.83
CA ASN A 201 -18.96 -26.69 -13.76
C ASN A 201 -18.49 -27.04 -12.33
N SER A 202 -17.31 -27.61 -12.19
CA SER A 202 -16.70 -27.86 -10.89
C SER A 202 -16.27 -26.54 -10.21
N ARG A 203 -16.28 -26.52 -8.88
CA ARG A 203 -15.72 -25.42 -8.06
C ARG A 203 -14.28 -25.10 -8.47
N TRP A 204 -13.50 -26.12 -8.86
CA TRP A 204 -12.14 -25.94 -9.37
C TRP A 204 -12.10 -25.06 -10.62
N LEU A 205 -12.93 -25.33 -11.63
CA LEU A 205 -12.96 -24.54 -12.85
C LEU A 205 -13.45 -23.11 -12.59
N ASP A 206 -14.37 -22.92 -11.67
CA ASP A 206 -14.82 -21.59 -11.22
C ASP A 206 -13.68 -20.81 -10.57
N VAL A 207 -12.85 -21.46 -9.73
CA VAL A 207 -11.67 -20.85 -9.13
C VAL A 207 -10.62 -20.49 -10.16
N VAL A 208 -10.34 -21.37 -11.13
CA VAL A 208 -9.42 -21.07 -12.25
C VAL A 208 -9.87 -19.82 -13.01
N ALA A 209 -11.16 -19.71 -13.31
CA ALA A 209 -11.72 -18.53 -13.98
C ALA A 209 -11.62 -17.27 -13.09
N ALA A 210 -11.88 -17.37 -11.80
CA ALA A 210 -11.79 -16.25 -10.87
C ALA A 210 -10.34 -15.77 -10.67
N VAL A 211 -9.38 -16.69 -10.61
CA VAL A 211 -7.95 -16.37 -10.56
C VAL A 211 -7.52 -15.65 -11.85
N ASP A 212 -8.00 -16.08 -13.02
CA ASP A 212 -7.69 -15.38 -14.27
C ASP A 212 -8.16 -13.91 -14.24
N VAL A 213 -9.37 -13.66 -13.77
CA VAL A 213 -9.90 -12.29 -13.62
C VAL A 213 -9.10 -11.48 -12.58
N PHE A 214 -8.70 -12.09 -11.48
CA PHE A 214 -7.83 -11.45 -10.48
C PHE A 214 -6.50 -10.99 -11.10
N LEU A 215 -5.84 -11.86 -11.84
CA LEU A 215 -4.58 -11.57 -12.52
C LEU A 215 -4.72 -10.51 -13.62
N GLN A 216 -5.86 -10.50 -14.34
CA GLN A 216 -6.18 -9.43 -15.30
C GLN A 216 -6.35 -8.08 -14.62
N GLU A 217 -7.02 -8.02 -13.47
CA GLU A 217 -7.21 -6.78 -12.72
C GLU A 217 -5.85 -6.25 -12.19
N LEU A 218 -4.99 -7.13 -11.65
CA LEU A 218 -3.65 -6.76 -11.22
C LEU A 218 -2.78 -6.25 -12.37
N ALA A 219 -2.93 -6.81 -13.58
CA ALA A 219 -2.18 -6.36 -14.76
C ALA A 219 -2.52 -4.92 -15.16
N THR A 220 -3.68 -4.39 -14.74
CA THR A 220 -4.06 -2.98 -14.96
C THR A 220 -3.67 -2.06 -13.81
N SER A 221 -3.18 -2.62 -12.70
CA SER A 221 -2.75 -1.86 -11.53
C SER A 221 -1.50 -1.03 -11.84
N PRO A 222 -1.40 0.22 -11.38
CA PRO A 222 -0.18 1.00 -11.48
C PRO A 222 0.92 0.51 -10.53
N SER A 223 0.59 -0.33 -9.58
CA SER A 223 1.53 -0.98 -8.66
C SER A 223 2.13 -2.21 -9.33
N ASN A 224 3.33 -2.60 -8.92
CA ASN A 224 3.99 -3.78 -9.48
C ASN A 224 3.87 -4.91 -8.45
N GLU A 225 2.71 -5.55 -8.41
CA GLU A 225 2.46 -6.69 -7.54
C GLU A 225 3.21 -7.92 -8.07
N LEU A 226 3.82 -8.69 -7.17
CA LEU A 226 4.30 -10.03 -7.47
C LEU A 226 3.32 -11.05 -6.91
N VAL A 227 3.03 -12.08 -7.68
CA VAL A 227 2.09 -13.14 -7.31
C VAL A 227 2.83 -14.48 -7.30
N SER A 228 2.70 -15.25 -6.22
CA SER A 228 3.02 -16.68 -6.15
C SER A 228 1.75 -17.49 -6.11
N LEU A 229 1.84 -18.75 -6.53
CA LEU A 229 0.76 -19.73 -6.41
C LEU A 229 1.21 -20.86 -5.51
N SER A 230 0.42 -21.14 -4.49
CA SER A 230 0.52 -22.35 -3.67
C SER A 230 -0.81 -23.08 -3.69
N SER A 231 -0.78 -24.38 -3.75
CA SER A 231 -1.99 -25.20 -3.67
C SER A 231 -1.90 -26.25 -2.58
N TYR A 232 -3.03 -26.70 -2.08
CA TYR A 232 -3.07 -27.70 -1.03
C TYR A 232 -4.25 -28.68 -1.19
N ASN A 233 -4.00 -29.90 -0.76
CA ASN A 233 -4.96 -30.94 -0.42
C ASN A 233 -4.48 -31.62 0.89
N ASP A 234 -4.10 -32.88 0.92
CA ASP A 234 -3.35 -33.49 2.03
C ASP A 234 -1.96 -32.88 2.17
N VAL A 235 -1.37 -32.52 1.05
CA VAL A 235 -0.02 -31.92 0.91
C VAL A 235 -0.16 -30.52 0.37
N SER A 236 0.62 -29.60 0.91
CA SER A 236 0.75 -28.23 0.40
C SER A 236 2.06 -28.06 -0.36
N ILE A 237 2.03 -27.36 -1.47
CA ILE A 237 3.18 -27.08 -2.32
C ILE A 237 3.15 -25.67 -2.88
N THR A 238 4.31 -25.07 -3.15
CA THR A 238 4.42 -23.88 -3.99
C THR A 238 4.48 -24.31 -5.45
N ASP A 239 3.44 -24.00 -6.21
CA ASP A 239 3.32 -24.34 -7.63
C ASP A 239 4.12 -23.38 -8.51
N HIS A 240 4.21 -22.12 -8.08
CA HIS A 240 5.02 -21.10 -8.73
C HIS A 240 5.49 -20.03 -7.73
N ASP A 241 6.76 -19.67 -7.83
CA ASP A 241 7.37 -18.57 -7.05
C ASP A 241 6.80 -17.20 -7.44
N LEU A 242 7.08 -16.18 -6.61
CA LEU A 242 6.70 -14.80 -6.89
C LEU A 242 7.15 -14.34 -8.27
N THR A 243 6.20 -13.85 -9.07
CA THR A 243 6.44 -13.37 -10.44
C THR A 243 5.50 -12.22 -10.81
N SER A 244 5.94 -11.35 -11.72
CA SER A 244 5.10 -10.38 -12.41
C SER A 244 4.59 -10.90 -13.77
N ASP A 245 5.08 -12.05 -14.23
CA ASP A 245 4.55 -12.76 -15.39
C ASP A 245 3.38 -13.66 -14.97
N TYR A 246 2.19 -13.10 -15.00
CA TYR A 246 0.97 -13.78 -14.55
C TYR A 246 0.56 -14.96 -15.43
N ASP A 247 1.10 -15.09 -16.65
CA ASP A 247 0.87 -16.25 -17.47
C ASP A 247 1.53 -17.52 -16.91
N LEU A 248 2.60 -17.36 -16.12
CA LEU A 248 3.21 -18.46 -15.38
C LEU A 248 2.26 -19.01 -14.32
N ILE A 249 1.54 -18.13 -13.61
CA ILE A 249 0.54 -18.52 -12.61
C ILE A 249 -0.62 -19.27 -13.29
N ARG A 250 -1.14 -18.77 -14.44
CA ARG A 250 -2.19 -19.44 -15.21
C ARG A 250 -1.76 -20.84 -15.63
N ARG A 251 -0.53 -20.97 -16.15
CA ARG A 251 0.01 -22.27 -16.59
C ARG A 251 0.20 -23.26 -15.45
N ALA A 252 0.51 -22.79 -14.23
CA ALA A 252 0.67 -23.66 -13.08
C ALA A 252 -0.63 -24.33 -12.61
N LEU A 253 -1.81 -23.78 -12.95
CA LEU A 253 -3.12 -24.40 -12.67
C LEU A 253 -3.51 -25.50 -13.67
N VAL A 254 -2.93 -25.51 -14.89
CA VAL A 254 -3.31 -26.43 -15.97
C VAL A 254 -3.13 -27.91 -15.61
N PRO A 255 -2.03 -28.35 -14.96
CA PRO A 255 -1.85 -29.75 -14.57
C PRO A 255 -2.99 -30.29 -13.71
N TYR A 256 -3.50 -29.48 -12.76
CA TYR A 256 -4.60 -29.88 -11.87
C TYR A 256 -5.95 -29.88 -12.59
N THR A 257 -6.13 -29.03 -13.60
CA THR A 257 -7.32 -29.06 -14.45
C THR A 257 -7.37 -30.31 -15.30
N ASN A 258 -6.23 -30.76 -15.82
CA ASN A 258 -6.12 -31.93 -16.68
C ASN A 258 -6.08 -33.26 -15.90
N SER A 259 -5.73 -33.23 -14.62
CA SER A 259 -5.67 -34.40 -13.75
C SER A 259 -6.00 -33.99 -12.32
N PHE A 260 -7.30 -34.06 -11.97
CA PHE A 260 -7.80 -33.60 -10.70
C PHE A 260 -7.86 -34.74 -9.69
N CYS A 261 -6.82 -34.87 -8.87
CA CYS A 261 -6.72 -35.94 -7.90
C CYS A 261 -7.35 -35.52 -6.53
N ALA A 262 -8.02 -36.45 -5.90
CA ALA A 262 -8.60 -36.28 -4.56
C ALA A 262 -7.52 -36.03 -3.49
N GLY A 263 -7.97 -35.54 -2.36
CA GLY A 263 -7.18 -35.35 -1.13
C GLY A 263 -8.04 -34.70 -0.06
N GLY A 264 -7.54 -34.69 1.16
CA GLY A 264 -8.13 -33.97 2.28
C GLY A 264 -7.93 -32.45 2.18
N THR A 265 -8.29 -31.73 3.22
CA THR A 265 -8.28 -30.25 3.25
C THR A 265 -7.32 -29.76 4.34
N ASN A 266 -6.04 -29.59 4.00
CA ASN A 266 -4.98 -29.13 4.92
C ASN A 266 -4.81 -27.60 4.83
N ILE A 267 -5.80 -26.86 5.32
CA ILE A 267 -5.79 -25.39 5.29
C ILE A 267 -4.54 -24.80 5.95
N GLY A 268 -4.15 -25.35 7.13
CA GLY A 268 -2.97 -24.86 7.84
C GLY A 268 -1.67 -25.10 7.09
N GLY A 269 -1.55 -26.21 6.36
CA GLY A 269 -0.46 -26.47 5.45
C GLY A 269 -0.41 -25.44 4.31
N GLY A 270 -1.57 -25.14 3.72
CA GLY A 270 -1.69 -24.08 2.69
C GLY A 270 -1.21 -22.72 3.19
N ILE A 271 -1.62 -22.30 4.40
CA ILE A 271 -1.16 -21.04 5.01
C ILE A 271 0.36 -21.02 5.19
N ASN A 272 0.93 -22.10 5.72
CA ASN A 272 2.39 -22.20 5.91
C ASN A 272 3.15 -22.12 4.58
N GLU A 273 2.66 -22.81 3.56
CA GLU A 273 3.27 -22.78 2.22
C GLU A 273 3.18 -21.41 1.57
N GLY A 274 2.01 -20.76 1.63
CA GLY A 274 1.83 -19.39 1.15
C GLY A 274 2.73 -18.39 1.88
N ALA A 275 2.87 -18.51 3.20
CA ALA A 275 3.80 -17.68 3.97
C ALA A 275 5.26 -17.93 3.57
N SER A 276 5.64 -19.20 3.34
CA SER A 276 6.98 -19.58 2.87
C SER A 276 7.27 -19.01 1.50
N SER A 277 6.33 -19.08 0.56
CA SER A 277 6.49 -18.52 -0.81
C SER A 277 6.71 -17.01 -0.81
N LEU A 278 6.14 -16.28 0.17
CA LEU A 278 6.34 -14.83 0.33
C LEU A 278 7.70 -14.45 0.91
N VAL A 279 8.40 -15.36 1.57
CA VAL A 279 9.67 -15.08 2.27
C VAL A 279 10.85 -15.76 1.58
N LEU A 280 10.69 -17.01 1.13
CA LEU A 280 11.77 -17.85 0.60
C LEU A 280 11.89 -17.76 -0.92
N SER A 281 10.91 -17.23 -1.64
CA SER A 281 11.01 -17.01 -3.08
C SER A 281 12.25 -16.18 -3.43
N PRO A 282 12.99 -16.54 -4.48
CA PRO A 282 14.11 -15.73 -4.98
C PRO A 282 13.74 -14.29 -5.33
N ASN A 283 12.47 -14.06 -5.65
CA ASN A 283 11.93 -12.76 -6.04
C ASN A 283 11.25 -12.01 -4.87
N ALA A 284 11.26 -12.57 -3.64
CA ALA A 284 10.66 -11.94 -2.48
C ALA A 284 11.29 -10.56 -2.19
N ARG A 285 10.47 -9.54 -2.05
CA ARG A 285 10.93 -8.17 -1.80
C ARG A 285 10.91 -7.89 -0.30
N PRO A 286 12.04 -7.50 0.31
CA PRO A 286 12.16 -7.37 1.77
C PRO A 286 11.20 -6.34 2.39
N ASN A 287 10.85 -5.29 1.61
CA ASN A 287 10.01 -4.17 2.08
C ASN A 287 8.58 -4.22 1.54
N ALA A 288 8.24 -5.23 0.74
CA ALA A 288 6.89 -5.42 0.24
C ALA A 288 5.95 -5.84 1.38
N VAL A 289 4.72 -5.38 1.30
CA VAL A 289 3.65 -5.90 2.13
C VAL A 289 3.31 -7.30 1.63
N LYS A 290 3.28 -8.24 2.55
CA LYS A 290 3.06 -9.65 2.26
C LYS A 290 1.61 -10.02 2.55
N VAL A 291 0.93 -10.54 1.53
CA VAL A 291 -0.50 -10.85 1.59
C VAL A 291 -0.75 -12.27 1.14
N ILE A 292 -1.48 -13.02 1.93
CA ILE A 292 -2.08 -14.30 1.52
C ILE A 292 -3.53 -14.05 1.14
N VAL A 293 -3.95 -14.58 -0.02
CA VAL A 293 -5.34 -14.75 -0.42
C VAL A 293 -5.62 -16.24 -0.41
N LEU A 294 -6.26 -16.71 0.65
CA LEU A 294 -6.53 -18.11 0.93
C LEU A 294 -7.95 -18.47 0.53
N LEU A 295 -8.12 -19.47 -0.32
CA LEU A 295 -9.41 -19.98 -0.76
C LEU A 295 -9.61 -21.43 -0.31
N THR A 296 -10.82 -21.74 0.19
CA THR A 296 -11.30 -23.10 0.48
C THR A 296 -12.79 -23.24 0.17
N ASP A 297 -13.21 -24.42 -0.24
CA ASP A 297 -14.63 -24.80 -0.37
C ASP A 297 -15.08 -25.81 0.69
N GLY A 298 -14.18 -26.22 1.59
CA GLY A 298 -14.41 -27.32 2.52
C GLY A 298 -14.10 -27.01 3.98
N ILE A 299 -14.10 -28.10 4.75
CA ILE A 299 -13.80 -28.11 6.17
C ILE A 299 -12.39 -28.66 6.37
N HIS A 300 -11.58 -27.98 7.19
CA HIS A 300 -10.26 -28.48 7.58
C HIS A 300 -10.36 -29.86 8.24
N ASN A 301 -9.73 -30.87 7.67
CA ASN A 301 -9.82 -32.26 8.14
C ASN A 301 -8.48 -33.00 8.26
N THR A 302 -7.37 -32.38 7.85
CA THR A 302 -6.04 -33.00 7.93
C THR A 302 -4.93 -31.95 8.09
N GLY A 303 -3.78 -32.35 8.60
CA GLY A 303 -2.56 -31.56 8.65
C GLY A 303 -2.51 -30.51 9.77
N TYR A 304 -1.90 -29.36 9.49
CA TYR A 304 -1.63 -28.32 10.48
C TYR A 304 -2.85 -27.52 10.87
N ASN A 305 -2.96 -27.15 12.15
CA ASN A 305 -4.06 -26.31 12.61
C ASN A 305 -4.03 -24.93 11.95
N PRO A 306 -5.12 -24.47 11.28
CA PRO A 306 -5.15 -23.23 10.53
C PRO A 306 -4.90 -21.97 11.38
N LYS A 307 -5.41 -21.92 12.62
CA LYS A 307 -5.21 -20.77 13.52
C LYS A 307 -3.76 -20.67 13.99
N THR A 308 -3.11 -21.82 14.23
CA THR A 308 -1.68 -21.86 14.60
C THR A 308 -0.83 -21.39 13.43
N ALA A 309 -1.11 -21.84 12.20
CA ALA A 309 -0.43 -21.41 10.99
C ALA A 309 -0.64 -19.92 10.74
N ALA A 310 -1.86 -19.40 10.90
CA ALA A 310 -2.16 -17.98 10.77
C ALA A 310 -1.37 -17.11 11.76
N ASN A 311 -1.32 -17.51 13.04
CA ASN A 311 -0.52 -16.77 14.03
C ASN A 311 0.98 -16.74 13.69
N ALA A 312 1.53 -17.84 13.18
CA ALA A 312 2.93 -17.89 12.72
C ALA A 312 3.16 -16.94 11.53
N ALA A 313 2.29 -16.95 10.54
CA ALA A 313 2.37 -16.07 9.37
C ALA A 313 2.29 -14.58 9.77
N VAL A 314 1.37 -14.22 10.67
CA VAL A 314 1.21 -12.85 11.19
C VAL A 314 2.44 -12.38 11.97
N THR A 315 3.08 -13.27 12.73
CA THR A 315 4.35 -12.94 13.41
C THR A 315 5.43 -12.57 12.39
N GLY A 316 5.37 -13.15 11.18
CA GLY A 316 6.21 -12.78 10.03
C GLY A 316 5.74 -11.52 9.27
N GLY A 317 4.70 -10.83 9.73
CA GLY A 317 4.17 -9.62 9.10
C GLY A 317 3.25 -9.87 7.89
N VAL A 318 2.73 -11.08 7.73
CA VAL A 318 1.83 -11.46 6.63
C VAL A 318 0.39 -11.14 6.97
N VAL A 319 -0.32 -10.48 6.06
CA VAL A 319 -1.77 -10.25 6.13
C VAL A 319 -2.50 -11.41 5.44
N ILE A 320 -3.60 -11.92 6.02
CA ILE A 320 -4.32 -13.06 5.48
C ILE A 320 -5.77 -12.67 5.17
N HIS A 321 -6.13 -12.62 3.89
CA HIS A 321 -7.51 -12.59 3.44
C HIS A 321 -7.99 -13.99 3.16
N THR A 322 -9.24 -14.27 3.50
CA THR A 322 -9.83 -15.61 3.30
C THR A 322 -11.08 -15.54 2.44
N ILE A 323 -11.23 -16.51 1.57
CA ILE A 323 -12.41 -16.71 0.73
C ILE A 323 -12.97 -18.10 1.00
N THR A 324 -14.23 -18.18 1.40
CA THR A 324 -14.97 -19.44 1.40
C THR A 324 -15.84 -19.52 0.16
N PHE A 325 -15.89 -20.71 -0.45
CA PHE A 325 -16.64 -20.96 -1.66
C PHE A 325 -17.56 -22.16 -1.47
N SER A 326 -18.84 -22.00 -1.71
CA SER A 326 -19.94 -22.92 -1.38
C SER A 326 -20.41 -22.91 0.09
N ASP A 327 -21.61 -23.42 0.31
CA ASP A 327 -22.22 -23.49 1.66
C ASP A 327 -21.57 -24.55 2.56
N GLU A 328 -20.76 -25.45 2.03
CA GLU A 328 -20.07 -26.49 2.79
C GLU A 328 -18.81 -25.99 3.51
N ALA A 329 -18.28 -24.83 3.09
CA ALA A 329 -17.04 -24.27 3.65
C ALA A 329 -17.21 -23.81 5.11
N ASP A 330 -16.18 -24.05 5.94
CA ASP A 330 -16.15 -23.61 7.35
C ASP A 330 -15.90 -22.10 7.45
N GLN A 331 -16.98 -21.32 7.25
CA GLN A 331 -16.94 -19.87 7.36
C GLN A 331 -16.46 -19.36 8.74
N PRO A 332 -16.93 -19.91 9.89
CA PRO A 332 -16.46 -19.49 11.21
C PRO A 332 -14.95 -19.64 11.40
N LEU A 333 -14.38 -20.75 10.95
CA LEU A 333 -12.95 -20.98 11.00
C LEU A 333 -12.20 -19.96 10.14
N MET A 334 -12.65 -19.76 8.89
CA MET A 334 -12.00 -18.86 7.94
C MET A 334 -12.14 -17.39 8.35
N GLN A 335 -13.24 -16.99 8.96
CA GLN A 335 -13.41 -15.68 9.57
C GLN A 335 -12.43 -15.46 10.74
N SER A 336 -12.21 -16.50 11.56
CA SER A 336 -11.22 -16.46 12.65
C SER A 336 -9.80 -16.32 12.10
N VAL A 337 -9.45 -17.05 11.03
CA VAL A 337 -8.14 -16.98 10.36
C VAL A 337 -7.90 -15.58 9.78
N ALA A 338 -8.88 -15.00 9.07
CA ALA A 338 -8.79 -13.65 8.54
C ALA A 338 -8.61 -12.60 9.65
N SER A 339 -9.39 -12.71 10.72
CA SER A 339 -9.30 -11.81 11.88
C SER A 339 -7.93 -11.86 12.56
N LEU A 340 -7.38 -13.06 12.76
CA LEU A 340 -6.01 -13.24 13.26
C LEU A 340 -4.98 -12.64 12.29
N GLY A 341 -5.21 -12.85 10.98
CA GLY A 341 -4.36 -12.34 9.89
C GLY A 341 -4.44 -10.84 9.65
N GLY A 342 -5.28 -10.10 10.37
CA GLY A 342 -5.49 -8.66 10.11
C GLY A 342 -6.11 -8.35 8.75
N GLY A 343 -6.68 -9.37 8.08
CA GLY A 343 -7.34 -9.27 6.78
C GLY A 343 -8.87 -9.31 6.88
N LYS A 344 -9.50 -9.63 5.76
CA LYS A 344 -10.96 -9.75 5.61
C LYS A 344 -11.35 -11.17 5.20
N HIS A 345 -12.53 -11.60 5.65
CA HIS A 345 -13.16 -12.80 5.17
C HIS A 345 -14.25 -12.47 4.16
N PHE A 346 -14.31 -13.24 3.08
CA PHE A 346 -15.33 -13.17 2.03
C PHE A 346 -15.99 -14.54 1.87
N HIS A 347 -17.25 -14.54 1.46
CA HIS A 347 -17.99 -15.76 1.16
C HIS A 347 -18.66 -15.66 -0.22
N ALA A 348 -18.41 -16.64 -1.06
CA ALA A 348 -18.99 -16.76 -2.40
C ALA A 348 -19.98 -17.94 -2.44
N THR A 349 -21.21 -17.68 -2.85
CA THR A 349 -22.25 -18.70 -3.05
C THR A 349 -22.42 -19.10 -4.53
N SER A 350 -21.71 -18.43 -5.41
CA SER A 350 -21.73 -18.71 -6.85
C SER A 350 -20.38 -18.35 -7.49
N ALA A 351 -20.12 -18.89 -8.70
CA ALA A 351 -18.96 -18.52 -9.52
C ALA A 351 -18.90 -17.00 -9.78
N LYS A 352 -20.06 -16.37 -9.96
CA LYS A 352 -20.15 -14.91 -10.18
C LYS A 352 -19.72 -14.13 -8.96
N ASP A 353 -20.13 -14.56 -7.77
CA ASP A 353 -19.73 -13.93 -6.49
C ASP A 353 -18.22 -14.09 -6.30
N LEU A 354 -17.69 -15.28 -6.60
CA LEU A 354 -16.26 -15.56 -6.49
C LEU A 354 -15.43 -14.61 -7.38
N ILE A 355 -15.83 -14.42 -8.62
CA ILE A 355 -15.18 -13.48 -9.55
C ILE A 355 -15.24 -12.06 -8.99
N ALA A 356 -16.40 -11.61 -8.50
CA ALA A 356 -16.56 -10.27 -7.93
C ALA A 356 -15.67 -10.05 -6.70
N ILE A 357 -15.54 -11.06 -5.82
CA ILE A 357 -14.67 -11.03 -4.65
C ILE A 357 -13.20 -10.90 -5.05
N PHE A 358 -12.75 -11.70 -6.02
CA PHE A 358 -11.36 -11.60 -6.51
C PHE A 358 -11.06 -10.24 -7.13
N GLN A 359 -12.00 -9.65 -7.89
CA GLN A 359 -11.87 -8.28 -8.40
C GLN A 359 -11.81 -7.25 -7.27
N GLU A 360 -12.66 -7.40 -6.25
CA GLU A 360 -12.65 -6.49 -5.09
C GLU A 360 -11.32 -6.54 -4.34
N ILE A 361 -10.81 -7.75 -4.08
CA ILE A 361 -9.50 -7.94 -3.42
C ILE A 361 -8.40 -7.29 -4.24
N ALA A 362 -8.33 -7.55 -5.55
CA ALA A 362 -7.31 -6.98 -6.44
C ALA A 362 -7.30 -5.45 -6.40
N LYS A 363 -8.48 -4.81 -6.41
CA LYS A 363 -8.63 -3.35 -6.35
C LYS A 363 -8.28 -2.75 -4.98
N GLN A 364 -8.53 -3.50 -3.90
CA GLN A 364 -8.32 -3.02 -2.54
C GLN A 364 -6.88 -3.24 -2.03
N LEU A 365 -6.15 -4.22 -2.55
CA LEU A 365 -4.79 -4.53 -2.10
C LEU A 365 -3.86 -3.31 -2.02
N PRO A 366 -3.82 -2.39 -3.00
CA PRO A 366 -3.00 -1.18 -2.91
C PRO A 366 -3.46 -0.18 -1.84
N THR A 367 -4.75 -0.20 -1.45
CA THR A 367 -5.38 0.79 -0.56
C THR A 367 -5.60 0.29 0.87
N LEU A 368 -5.72 -1.03 1.09
CA LEU A 368 -5.89 -1.64 2.42
C LEU A 368 -4.68 -1.43 3.34
N LEU A 369 -3.56 -0.97 2.81
CA LEU A 369 -2.27 -0.88 3.47
C LEU A 369 -1.91 0.55 3.91
N THR A 370 -2.76 1.54 3.61
CA THR A 370 -2.55 2.97 3.94
C THR A 370 -3.33 3.44 5.19
N ARG A 371 -3.95 2.53 5.94
CA ARG A 371 -4.66 2.86 7.18
C ARG A 371 -3.90 2.49 8.42
#